data_f91abddf8c66ed6d014c8d1c4fe9ee18
#
_entry.id   f91abddf8c66ed6d014c8d1c4fe9ee18
#
_cell.length_a   1.000
_cell.length_b   1.000
_cell.length_c   1.000
_cell.angle_alpha   90.00
_cell.angle_beta   90.00
_cell.angle_gamma   90.00
#
_symmetry.space_group_name_H-M   'P 1'
#
loop_
_entity.id
_entity.type
_entity.pdbx_description
1 polymer ?
#
loop_
_entity_poly.entity_id
_entity_poly.type
_entity_poly.pdbx_seq_one_letter_code
_entity_poly.pdbx_strand_id
1 'polypeptide(L)' 'MEPYIFFVFFSAIVLPTGEIKTLTHHVTECPSEEVVEQLHVPKLIRGEIVDWAAACSPVTVLLDVPTAEKIGT' A
#
# COMPACT_ATOMS: atom_id res chain seq x y z
N MET A 1 0.45 27.72 -3.79
CA MET A 1 0.42 26.39 -4.40
C MET A 1 -0.22 25.44 -3.43
N GLU A 2 -1.17 24.67 -3.90
CA GLU A 2 -1.90 23.77 -3.03
C GLU A 2 -1.18 22.44 -2.92
N PRO A 3 -1.21 21.82 -1.75
CA PRO A 3 -0.64 20.48 -1.62
C PRO A 3 -1.53 19.46 -2.31
N TYR A 4 -0.91 18.46 -2.82
CA TYR A 4 -1.60 17.32 -3.40
C TYR A 4 -1.52 16.18 -2.41
N ILE A 5 -2.67 15.62 -2.03
CA ILE A 5 -2.74 14.56 -1.03
C ILE A 5 -3.28 13.31 -1.68
N PHE A 6 -2.58 12.23 -1.51
CA PHE A 6 -3.06 10.92 -1.95
C PHE A 6 -2.66 9.90 -0.89
N PHE A 7 -3.16 8.70 -1.04
CA PHE A 7 -2.87 7.62 -0.11
C PHE A 7 -2.11 6.53 -0.81
N VAL A 8 -1.21 5.90 -0.07
CA VAL A 8 -0.48 4.75 -0.56
C VAL A 8 -0.98 3.54 0.20
N PHE A 9 -1.55 2.59 -0.54
CA PHE A 9 -2.02 1.33 0.02
C PHE A 9 -0.95 0.28 -0.23
N PHE A 10 -0.48 -0.32 0.84
CA PHE A 10 0.59 -1.31 0.80
C PHE A 10 0.03 -2.64 1.26
N SER A 11 0.35 -3.70 0.53
CA SER A 11 -0.10 -5.04 0.85
C SER A 11 1.06 -6.00 0.71
N ALA A 12 1.17 -6.92 1.64
CA ALA A 12 2.19 -7.96 1.61
C ALA A 12 1.53 -9.30 1.89
N ILE A 13 1.91 -10.31 1.15
CA ILE A 13 1.41 -11.67 1.37
C ILE A 13 2.59 -12.61 1.48
N VAL A 14 2.39 -13.67 2.25
CA VAL A 14 3.40 -14.72 2.42
C VAL A 14 2.84 -15.97 1.78
N LEU A 15 3.57 -16.51 0.81
CA LEU A 15 3.17 -17.72 0.11
C LEU A 15 3.55 -18.95 0.93
N PRO A 16 2.91 -20.09 0.67
CA PRO A 16 3.27 -21.33 1.39
C PRO A 16 4.73 -21.71 1.25
N THR A 17 5.40 -21.25 0.20
CA THR A 17 6.83 -21.50 0.03
C THR A 17 7.70 -20.64 0.93
N GLY A 18 7.10 -19.65 1.61
CA GLY A 18 7.84 -18.69 2.40
C GLY A 18 8.20 -17.43 1.67
N GLU A 19 7.90 -17.37 0.39
CA GLU A 19 8.17 -16.18 -0.41
C GLU A 19 7.22 -15.07 -0.02
N ILE A 20 7.71 -13.83 0.05
CA ILE A 20 6.90 -12.67 0.40
C ILE A 20 6.74 -11.82 -0.86
N LYS A 21 5.51 -11.47 -1.17
CA LYS A 21 5.21 -10.60 -2.30
C LYS A 21 4.53 -9.35 -1.78
N THR A 22 4.92 -8.21 -2.33
CA THR A 22 4.37 -6.93 -1.90
C THR A 22 3.79 -6.19 -3.09
N LEU A 23 2.78 -5.40 -2.81
CA LEU A 23 2.14 -4.53 -3.80
C LEU A 23 1.97 -3.16 -3.18
N THR A 24 2.11 -2.14 -4.00
CA THR A 24 1.91 -0.76 -3.57
C THR A 24 1.05 -0.07 -4.60
N HIS A 25 -0.01 0.57 -4.14
CA HIS A 25 -0.95 1.27 -5.01
C HIS A 25 -1.16 2.69 -4.51
N HIS A 26 -1.28 3.61 -5.45
CA HIS A 26 -1.71 4.97 -5.13
C HIS A 26 -3.21 5.01 -5.26
N VAL A 27 -3.88 5.46 -4.20
CA VAL A 27 -5.34 5.48 -4.17
C VAL A 27 -5.79 6.85 -3.67
N THR A 28 -7.04 7.20 -4.01
CA THR A 28 -7.59 8.48 -3.58
C THR A 28 -8.09 8.43 -2.15
N GLU A 29 -8.39 7.24 -1.66
CA GLU A 29 -8.75 7.07 -0.25
C GLU A 29 -8.45 5.63 0.16
N CYS A 30 -8.21 5.44 1.43
CA CYS A 30 -7.87 4.12 1.95
C CYS A 30 -9.10 3.22 1.88
N PRO A 31 -8.92 1.96 1.45
CA PRO A 31 -10.03 1.00 1.51
C PRO A 31 -10.36 0.71 2.96
N SER A 32 -11.62 0.33 3.19
CA SER A 32 -12.05 -0.02 4.53
C SER A 32 -11.40 -1.33 4.96
N GLU A 33 -11.34 -1.52 6.26
CA GLU A 33 -10.75 -2.74 6.80
C GLU A 33 -11.46 -3.98 6.27
N GLU A 34 -12.78 -3.89 6.15
CA GLU A 34 -13.56 -5.00 5.64
C GLU A 34 -13.17 -5.36 4.21
N VAL A 35 -12.99 -4.36 3.37
CA VAL A 35 -12.58 -4.59 1.98
C VAL A 35 -11.20 -5.23 1.93
N VAL A 36 -10.30 -4.74 2.77
CA VAL A 36 -8.94 -5.29 2.80
C VAL A 36 -8.97 -6.76 3.21
N GLU A 37 -9.78 -7.10 4.20
CA GLU A 37 -9.90 -8.49 4.62
C GLU A 37 -10.48 -9.35 3.52
N GLN A 38 -11.47 -8.84 2.79
CA GLN A 38 -12.07 -9.60 1.70
C GLN A 38 -11.10 -9.87 0.57
N LEU A 39 -10.07 -9.06 0.44
CA LEU A 39 -9.06 -9.28 -0.57
C LEU A 39 -8.08 -10.39 -0.18
N HIS A 40 -7.93 -10.67 1.11
CA HIS A 40 -6.87 -11.56 1.59
C HIS A 40 -7.40 -12.82 2.27
N VAL A 41 -8.47 -12.71 3.06
CA VAL A 41 -8.95 -13.84 3.85
C VAL A 41 -9.35 -15.02 2.99
N PRO A 42 -10.06 -14.84 1.86
CA PRO A 42 -10.40 -16.00 1.01
C PRO A 42 -9.15 -16.74 0.52
N LYS A 43 -8.09 -16.02 0.21
CA LYS A 43 -6.85 -16.66 -0.23
C LYS A 43 -6.21 -17.45 0.90
N LEU A 44 -6.31 -16.91 2.12
CA LEU A 44 -5.80 -17.60 3.29
C LEU A 44 -6.56 -18.89 3.53
N ILE A 45 -7.88 -18.84 3.40
CA ILE A 45 -8.72 -20.00 3.61
C ILE A 45 -8.44 -21.09 2.57
N ARG A 46 -8.18 -20.68 1.32
CA ARG A 46 -7.89 -21.65 0.26
C ARG A 46 -6.45 -22.15 0.31
N GLY A 47 -5.62 -21.62 1.20
CA GLY A 47 -4.25 -22.05 1.30
C GLY A 47 -3.32 -21.44 0.26
N GLU A 48 -3.78 -20.40 -0.44
CA GLU A 48 -2.94 -19.73 -1.42
C GLU A 48 -1.88 -18.87 -0.76
N ILE A 49 -2.16 -18.37 0.43
CA ILE A 49 -1.20 -17.63 1.24
C ILE A 49 -1.28 -18.15 2.66
N VAL A 50 -0.23 -17.96 3.44
CA VAL A 50 -0.22 -18.38 4.83
C VAL A 50 -0.28 -17.22 5.79
N ASP A 51 -0.06 -16.00 5.29
CA ASP A 51 -0.13 -14.80 6.13
C ASP A 51 -0.25 -13.60 5.21
N TRP A 52 -0.65 -12.47 5.79
CA TRP A 52 -0.77 -11.24 5.01
C TRP A 52 -0.74 -10.04 5.95
N ALA A 53 -0.42 -8.90 5.38
CA ALA A 53 -0.46 -7.63 6.10
C ALA A 53 -0.79 -6.54 5.10
N ALA A 54 -1.40 -5.48 5.59
CA ALA A 54 -1.75 -4.35 4.74
C ALA A 54 -1.73 -3.09 5.56
N ALA A 55 -1.44 -1.99 4.90
CA ALA A 55 -1.40 -0.69 5.55
C ALA A 55 -1.73 0.38 4.51
N CYS A 56 -2.24 1.50 4.97
CA CYS A 56 -2.55 2.62 4.11
C CYS A 56 -2.11 3.89 4.81
N SER A 57 -1.36 4.72 4.11
CA SER A 57 -0.83 5.95 4.69
C SER A 57 -1.09 7.13 3.79
N PRO A 58 -1.43 8.29 4.35
CA PRO A 58 -1.53 9.50 3.55
C PRO A 58 -0.16 10.03 3.19
N VAL A 59 -0.06 10.57 1.99
CA VAL A 59 1.16 11.20 1.51
C VAL A 59 0.79 12.57 0.99
N THR A 60 1.50 13.58 1.43
CA THR A 60 1.27 14.96 0.99
C THR A 60 2.45 15.40 0.14
N VAL A 61 2.15 15.87 -1.04
CA VAL A 61 3.15 16.36 -1.96
C VAL A 61 2.90 17.83 -2.21
N LEU A 62 3.91 18.65 -2.03
CA LEU A 62 3.85 20.06 -2.36
C LEU A 62 4.42 20.23 -3.75
N LEU A 63 3.58 20.69 -4.65
CA LEU A 63 3.92 20.69 -6.07
C LEU A 63 5.01 21.68 -6.43
N ASP A 64 5.25 22.63 -5.59
CA ASP A 64 6.28 23.64 -5.86
C ASP A 64 7.59 23.34 -5.17
N VAL A 65 7.75 22.17 -4.62
CA VAL A 65 9.00 21.79 -3.99
C VAL A 65 10.04 21.63 -5.05
N PRO A 66 11.07 22.38 -4.94
CA PRO A 66 12.11 22.16 -5.91
C PRO A 66 12.96 21.04 -5.49
N THR A 67 12.88 20.65 -5.12
CA THR A 67 13.62 19.92 -4.97
C THR A 67 13.95 19.05 -4.75
N ALA A 68 13.52 18.84 -4.85
CA ALA A 68 13.86 17.98 -4.71
C ALA A 68 15.02 17.85 -5.14
N GLU A 69 15.23 18.39 -5.50
CA GLU A 69 16.20 18.32 -5.89
C GLU A 69 17.11 18.38 -5.32
N LYS A 70 17.17 18.52 -4.90
CA LYS A 70 18.06 18.50 -4.37
C LYS A 70 18.30 17.60 -3.72
N ILE A 71 17.91 16.93 -3.74
CA ILE A 71 18.14 16.06 -3.25
C ILE A 71 19.03 15.46 -3.54
N GLY A 72 19.25 15.39 -3.58
CA GLY A 72 20.14 14.87 -3.85
C GLY A 72 20.91 15.44 -4.18
N THR A 73 20.80 15.80 -4.33
CA THR A 73 21.47 16.29 -4.67
C THR A 73 21.99 16.44 -4.30
#